data_1c30e27663866cbd636f3d29c55d71d1
#
_entry.id   1c30e27663866cbd636f3d29c55d71d1
#
_cell.length_a   1.000
_cell.length_b   1.000
_cell.length_c   1.000
_cell.angle_alpha   90.00
_cell.angle_beta   90.00
_cell.angle_gamma   90.00
#
_symmetry.space_group_name_H-M   'P 1'
#
loop_
_entity.id
_entity.type
_entity.pdbx_description
1 polymer ?
#
loop_
_entity_poly.entity_id
_entity_poly.type
_entity_poly.pdbx_seq_one_letter_code
_entity_poly.pdbx_strand_id
1 'polypeptide(L)'
;MTYARITGTGSYLPEKKLSNRDLEAMVETSDEWIFSRTGIRSRHIAAENETTSDLALAASHRAISAAGIDPQTIDLIVVATSTPDMIFPSSACLLQAKLGIKGGAAFDLQAVCTGFVYALATASKFIESGQYRCALVVGAEIFSRILDWKDRGTCVLFGDGAGAVILQASDTAGVMSSHLHADGNYVDILSTPGSVRNGAVFGHPFLKMEGNSVFKLAVKVLEEVGREALNANDMTIEQVDWFIAHQANMRIIHSSARKLGLPLEKVIVTVDRHGNTSAASIPLALDDAVRDGRIQPGQHVLLEGVGGGFTWGAVLVRI
;
A
#
# COMPACT_ATOMS: atom_id res chain seq x y z
N MET A 1 -14.19 -23.89 9.11
CA MET A 1 -13.62 -23.09 7.99
C MET A 1 -12.52 -22.26 8.57
N THR A 2 -11.34 -22.26 7.96
CA THR A 2 -10.20 -21.45 8.46
C THR A 2 -10.26 -20.09 7.79
N TYR A 3 -10.09 -19.03 8.57
CA TYR A 3 -10.01 -17.64 8.10
C TYR A 3 -8.60 -17.09 8.31
N ALA A 4 -8.24 -16.05 7.56
CA ALA A 4 -7.06 -15.25 7.80
C ALA A 4 -7.44 -14.01 8.62
N ARG A 5 -6.77 -13.77 9.74
CA ARG A 5 -7.02 -12.62 10.61
C ARG A 5 -5.77 -11.78 10.79
N ILE A 6 -5.91 -10.45 10.72
CA ILE A 6 -4.85 -9.51 11.07
C ILE A 6 -4.69 -9.53 12.59
N THR A 7 -3.50 -9.88 13.07
CA THR A 7 -3.18 -9.95 14.50
C THR A 7 -2.14 -8.94 14.94
N GLY A 8 -1.46 -8.30 14.00
CA GLY A 8 -0.51 -7.25 14.29
C GLY A 8 -0.28 -6.36 13.09
N THR A 9 -0.02 -5.08 13.35
CA THR A 9 0.30 -4.07 12.34
C THR A 9 1.62 -3.38 12.70
N GLY A 10 2.32 -2.86 11.70
CA GLY A 10 3.54 -2.10 11.89
C GLY A 10 3.84 -1.22 10.69
N SER A 11 4.53 -0.13 10.92
CA SER A 11 4.85 0.85 9.89
C SER A 11 6.24 1.43 10.06
N TYR A 12 6.83 1.92 8.97
CA TYR A 12 8.08 2.66 8.99
C TYR A 12 8.04 3.76 7.94
N LEU A 13 8.49 4.94 8.34
CA LEU A 13 8.76 6.08 7.47
C LEU A 13 10.22 6.48 7.64
N PRO A 14 10.98 6.71 6.55
CA PRO A 14 12.34 7.22 6.62
C PRO A 14 12.43 8.53 7.42
N GLU A 15 13.57 8.79 8.06
CA GLU A 15 13.74 9.96 8.92
C GLU A 15 13.65 11.29 8.16
N LYS A 16 14.20 11.32 6.93
CA LYS A 16 14.23 12.54 6.11
C LYS A 16 12.82 12.92 5.68
N LYS A 17 12.30 14.00 6.21
CA LYS A 17 11.04 14.60 5.80
C LYS A 17 11.31 15.72 4.78
N LEU A 18 10.63 15.66 3.65
CA LEU A 18 10.68 16.67 2.59
C LEU A 18 9.33 17.41 2.56
N SER A 19 9.34 18.69 2.90
CA SER A 19 8.15 19.55 2.88
C SER A 19 7.88 20.10 1.47
N ASN A 20 6.70 20.69 1.26
CA ASN A 20 6.40 21.41 0.04
C ASN A 20 7.32 22.61 -0.19
N ARG A 21 7.73 23.30 0.89
CA ARG A 21 8.69 24.41 0.82
C ARG A 21 10.08 23.97 0.35
N ASP A 22 10.53 22.78 0.73
CA ASP A 22 11.79 22.22 0.23
C ASP A 22 11.71 21.96 -1.28
N LEU A 23 10.54 21.54 -1.79
CA LEU A 23 10.31 21.34 -3.22
C LEU A 23 10.28 22.64 -4.03
N GLU A 24 9.90 23.77 -3.44
CA GLU A 24 9.96 25.10 -4.08
C GLU A 24 11.39 25.48 -4.51
N ALA A 25 12.40 24.94 -3.80
CA ALA A 25 13.81 25.14 -4.16
C ALA A 25 14.29 24.21 -5.28
N MET A 26 13.52 23.18 -5.63
CA MET A 26 13.91 22.12 -6.58
C MET A 26 13.19 22.24 -7.93
N VAL A 27 11.92 22.66 -7.91
CA VAL A 27 11.05 22.72 -9.09
C VAL A 27 10.09 23.90 -8.96
N GLU A 28 9.65 24.45 -10.07
CA GLU A 28 8.69 25.59 -10.10
C GLU A 28 7.32 25.16 -9.53
N THR A 29 7.08 25.41 -8.24
CA THR A 29 5.88 25.05 -7.50
C THR A 29 5.67 25.97 -6.30
N SER A 30 4.61 25.75 -5.50
CA SER A 30 4.41 26.37 -4.20
C SER A 30 3.66 25.42 -3.25
N ASP A 31 3.82 25.63 -1.92
CA ASP A 31 3.06 24.85 -0.90
C ASP A 31 1.54 24.94 -1.15
N GLU A 32 1.02 26.13 -1.45
CA GLU A 32 -0.39 26.34 -1.76
C GLU A 32 -0.83 25.56 -3.01
N TRP A 33 -0.01 25.57 -4.06
CA TRP A 33 -0.30 24.85 -5.31
C TRP A 33 -0.34 23.34 -5.09
N ILE A 34 0.63 22.78 -4.36
CA ILE A 34 0.69 21.34 -4.05
C ILE A 34 -0.49 20.97 -3.17
N PHE A 35 -0.68 21.68 -2.05
CA PHE A 35 -1.71 21.35 -1.07
C PHE A 35 -3.12 21.42 -1.65
N SER A 36 -3.46 22.48 -2.39
CA SER A 36 -4.80 22.64 -2.96
C SER A 36 -5.17 21.53 -3.95
N ARG A 37 -4.20 20.94 -4.64
CA ARG A 37 -4.41 19.89 -5.63
C ARG A 37 -4.34 18.48 -5.06
N THR A 38 -3.56 18.28 -4.02
CA THR A 38 -3.20 16.95 -3.55
C THR A 38 -3.57 16.68 -2.08
N GLY A 39 -3.67 17.72 -1.28
CA GLY A 39 -3.75 17.64 0.18
C GLY A 39 -2.41 17.32 0.86
N ILE A 40 -1.31 17.16 0.10
CA ILE A 40 0.00 16.77 0.63
C ILE A 40 0.73 18.01 1.17
N ARG A 41 1.30 17.89 2.38
CA ARG A 41 2.17 18.88 3.01
C ARG A 41 3.62 18.43 3.07
N SER A 42 3.83 17.12 3.20
CA SER A 42 5.16 16.54 3.29
C SER A 42 5.16 15.07 2.84
N ARG A 43 6.35 14.57 2.58
CA ARG A 43 6.65 13.15 2.31
C ARG A 43 7.96 12.77 2.99
N HIS A 44 8.19 11.47 3.11
CA HIS A 44 9.44 10.93 3.64
C HIS A 44 10.27 10.38 2.49
N ILE A 45 11.59 10.51 2.59
CA ILE A 45 12.55 10.11 1.56
C ILE A 45 13.60 9.21 2.21
N ALA A 46 13.75 8.01 1.67
CA ALA A 46 14.74 7.04 2.12
C ALA A 46 16.17 7.60 1.99
N ALA A 47 17.01 7.28 2.95
CA ALA A 47 18.43 7.59 2.86
C ALA A 47 19.08 6.80 1.70
N GLU A 48 20.23 7.25 1.23
CA GLU A 48 20.90 6.63 0.08
C GLU A 48 21.22 5.15 0.31
N ASN A 49 21.56 4.79 1.54
CA ASN A 49 21.90 3.44 1.96
C ASN A 49 20.71 2.59 2.41
N GLU A 50 19.49 3.14 2.54
CA GLU A 50 18.29 2.38 2.85
C GLU A 50 17.78 1.68 1.59
N THR A 51 17.41 0.42 1.71
CA THR A 51 16.79 -0.39 0.65
C THR A 51 15.32 -0.67 0.97
N THR A 52 14.54 -1.12 -0.01
CA THR A 52 13.13 -1.47 0.19
C THR A 52 12.97 -2.56 1.26
N SER A 53 13.87 -3.55 1.30
CA SER A 53 13.86 -4.57 2.34
C SER A 53 14.30 -4.05 3.72
N ASP A 54 15.02 -2.93 3.83
CA ASP A 54 15.33 -2.29 5.11
C ASP A 54 14.08 -1.59 5.68
N LEU A 55 13.35 -0.86 4.83
CA LEU A 55 12.08 -0.26 5.23
C LEU A 55 11.08 -1.34 5.65
N ALA A 56 10.99 -2.41 4.84
CA ALA A 56 10.16 -3.57 5.13
C ALA A 56 10.54 -4.24 6.46
N LEU A 57 11.83 -4.38 6.77
CA LEU A 57 12.33 -4.95 8.03
C LEU A 57 11.85 -4.15 9.24
N ALA A 58 12.00 -2.83 9.18
CA ALA A 58 11.60 -1.94 10.28
C ALA A 58 10.08 -2.01 10.55
N ALA A 59 9.26 -2.01 9.51
CA ALA A 59 7.81 -2.19 9.63
C ALA A 59 7.45 -3.59 10.16
N SER A 60 8.12 -4.63 9.66
CA SER A 60 7.89 -6.03 10.05
C SER A 60 8.19 -6.27 11.53
N HIS A 61 9.28 -5.75 12.07
CA HIS A 61 9.57 -5.87 13.51
C HIS A 61 8.45 -5.30 14.38
N ARG A 62 7.87 -4.16 13.98
CA ARG A 62 6.73 -3.57 14.69
C ARG A 62 5.46 -4.41 14.58
N ALA A 63 5.17 -4.98 13.41
CA ALA A 63 4.03 -5.85 13.21
C ALA A 63 4.15 -7.16 14.01
N ILE A 64 5.33 -7.79 14.00
CA ILE A 64 5.65 -9.00 14.78
C ILE A 64 5.51 -8.74 16.28
N SER A 65 6.06 -7.62 16.76
CA SER A 65 5.95 -7.20 18.16
C SER A 65 4.49 -6.95 18.55
N ALA A 66 3.70 -6.30 17.68
CA ALA A 66 2.29 -6.04 17.91
C ALA A 66 1.44 -7.32 17.94
N ALA A 67 1.78 -8.31 17.12
CA ALA A 67 1.14 -9.62 17.11
C ALA A 67 1.57 -10.50 18.30
N GLY A 68 2.68 -10.17 19.00
CA GLY A 68 3.20 -10.94 20.12
C GLY A 68 3.67 -12.33 19.73
N ILE A 69 4.20 -12.53 18.52
CA ILE A 69 4.59 -13.84 17.99
C ILE A 69 6.12 -14.00 17.91
N ASP A 70 6.57 -15.26 17.92
CA ASP A 70 7.94 -15.60 17.53
C ASP A 70 8.05 -15.46 16.00
N PRO A 71 9.04 -14.71 15.46
CA PRO A 71 9.28 -14.60 14.03
C PRO A 71 9.42 -15.95 13.31
N GLN A 72 9.92 -16.98 14.00
CA GLN A 72 10.06 -18.33 13.43
C GLN A 72 8.72 -19.03 13.13
N THR A 73 7.59 -18.50 13.63
CA THR A 73 6.26 -19.02 13.30
C THR A 73 5.75 -18.53 11.94
N ILE A 74 6.40 -17.53 11.33
CA ILE A 74 6.04 -17.02 10.01
C ILE A 74 6.49 -18.02 8.96
N ASP A 75 5.52 -18.56 8.23
CA ASP A 75 5.72 -19.58 7.20
C ASP A 75 5.43 -19.06 5.77
N LEU A 76 4.98 -17.80 5.64
CA LEU A 76 4.79 -17.11 4.38
C LEU A 76 5.17 -15.63 4.49
N ILE A 77 5.97 -15.13 3.54
CA ILE A 77 6.28 -13.70 3.41
C ILE A 77 5.89 -13.23 2.01
N VAL A 78 5.04 -12.22 1.94
CA VAL A 78 4.66 -11.56 0.68
C VAL A 78 4.97 -10.08 0.77
N VAL A 79 5.86 -9.59 -0.09
CA VAL A 79 6.18 -8.16 -0.19
C VAL A 79 5.58 -7.59 -1.46
N ALA A 80 4.67 -6.64 -1.30
CA ALA A 80 4.15 -5.84 -2.40
C ALA A 80 5.09 -4.66 -2.65
N THR A 81 5.75 -4.65 -3.81
CA THR A 81 6.67 -3.58 -4.19
C THR A 81 6.80 -3.45 -5.71
N SER A 82 7.00 -2.22 -6.18
CA SER A 82 7.39 -1.88 -7.56
C SER A 82 8.82 -1.32 -7.63
N THR A 83 9.45 -1.18 -6.47
CA THR A 83 10.81 -0.66 -6.30
C THR A 83 11.66 -1.65 -5.50
N PRO A 84 11.83 -2.90 -6.00
CA PRO A 84 12.59 -3.92 -5.27
C PRO A 84 14.06 -3.51 -5.11
N ASP A 85 14.74 -4.12 -4.15
CA ASP A 85 16.18 -3.89 -3.91
C ASP A 85 17.02 -4.19 -5.15
N MET A 86 16.65 -5.21 -5.90
CA MET A 86 17.33 -5.67 -7.11
C MET A 86 16.37 -6.49 -7.98
N ILE A 87 16.80 -6.86 -9.18
CA ILE A 87 15.98 -7.65 -10.12
C ILE A 87 15.64 -9.02 -9.53
N PHE A 88 16.59 -9.68 -8.93
CA PHE A 88 16.47 -10.92 -8.12
C PHE A 88 17.72 -11.06 -7.22
N PRO A 89 17.63 -11.75 -6.05
CA PRO A 89 16.43 -12.34 -5.48
C PRO A 89 15.37 -11.31 -5.08
N SER A 90 14.15 -11.78 -4.73
CA SER A 90 13.05 -10.92 -4.29
C SER A 90 13.37 -10.16 -3.00
N SER A 91 12.79 -8.97 -2.83
CA SER A 91 12.89 -8.22 -1.56
C SER A 91 12.34 -9.03 -0.38
N ALA A 92 11.34 -9.90 -0.61
CA ALA A 92 10.83 -10.83 0.40
C ALA A 92 11.89 -11.84 0.86
N CYS A 93 12.72 -12.38 -0.04
CA CYS A 93 13.83 -13.27 0.35
C CYS A 93 14.91 -12.52 1.16
N LEU A 94 15.20 -11.27 0.78
CA LEU A 94 16.13 -10.43 1.54
C LEU A 94 15.57 -10.10 2.92
N LEU A 95 14.28 -9.78 3.01
CA LEU A 95 13.57 -9.55 4.28
C LEU A 95 13.58 -10.79 5.16
N GLN A 96 13.31 -11.98 4.59
CA GLN A 96 13.38 -13.26 5.31
C GLN A 96 14.74 -13.47 5.96
N ALA A 97 15.81 -13.24 5.20
CA ALA A 97 17.19 -13.36 5.69
C ALA A 97 17.48 -12.35 6.80
N LYS A 98 17.06 -11.10 6.65
CA LYS A 98 17.24 -10.03 7.66
C LYS A 98 16.47 -10.30 8.94
N LEU A 99 15.29 -10.92 8.87
CA LEU A 99 14.51 -11.37 10.02
C LEU A 99 15.05 -12.65 10.67
N GLY A 100 16.00 -13.33 10.04
CA GLY A 100 16.55 -14.61 10.51
C GLY A 100 15.56 -15.78 10.44
N ILE A 101 14.48 -15.65 9.65
CA ILE A 101 13.45 -16.69 9.48
C ILE A 101 13.98 -17.77 8.55
N LYS A 102 13.78 -19.03 8.94
CA LYS A 102 14.22 -20.20 8.17
C LYS A 102 13.03 -21.01 7.66
N GLY A 103 13.05 -21.33 6.37
CA GLY A 103 11.95 -22.06 5.74
C GLY A 103 10.76 -21.16 5.39
N GLY A 104 9.64 -21.78 4.99
CA GLY A 104 8.48 -21.06 4.47
C GLY A 104 8.69 -20.52 3.04
N ALA A 105 7.68 -19.88 2.48
CA ALA A 105 7.77 -19.23 1.19
C ALA A 105 7.97 -17.71 1.34
N ALA A 106 8.78 -17.14 0.43
CA ALA A 106 9.01 -15.70 0.37
C ALA A 106 9.05 -15.24 -1.10
N PHE A 107 8.20 -14.30 -1.49
CA PHE A 107 8.14 -13.75 -2.84
C PHE A 107 7.60 -12.33 -2.88
N ASP A 108 7.98 -11.59 -3.93
CA ASP A 108 7.44 -10.29 -4.21
C ASP A 108 6.19 -10.40 -5.09
N LEU A 109 5.27 -9.44 -4.91
CA LEU A 109 4.08 -9.27 -5.72
C LEU A 109 4.04 -7.84 -6.26
N GLN A 110 3.82 -7.67 -7.57
CA GLN A 110 3.74 -6.36 -8.19
C GLN A 110 2.31 -6.08 -8.71
N ALA A 111 1.66 -5.10 -8.10
CA ALA A 111 0.44 -4.48 -8.58
C ALA A 111 0.44 -2.98 -8.26
N VAL A 112 1.62 -2.38 -8.19
CA VAL A 112 1.90 -0.97 -7.90
C VAL A 112 1.12 -0.51 -6.64
N CYS A 113 0.37 0.57 -6.72
CA CYS A 113 -0.37 1.12 -5.57
C CYS A 113 -1.48 0.20 -5.03
N THR A 114 -1.94 -0.78 -5.82
CA THR A 114 -2.88 -1.82 -5.37
C THR A 114 -2.16 -3.01 -4.71
N GLY A 115 -0.82 -3.00 -4.75
CA GLY A 115 0.01 -4.14 -4.38
C GLY A 115 -0.31 -4.73 -3.01
N PHE A 116 -0.52 -3.89 -1.99
CA PHE A 116 -0.86 -4.40 -0.66
C PHE A 116 -2.21 -5.13 -0.62
N VAL A 117 -3.23 -4.61 -1.31
CA VAL A 117 -4.55 -5.27 -1.41
C VAL A 117 -4.43 -6.64 -2.09
N TYR A 118 -3.65 -6.73 -3.17
CA TYR A 118 -3.36 -7.99 -3.85
C TYR A 118 -2.56 -8.96 -2.97
N ALA A 119 -1.55 -8.47 -2.25
CA ALA A 119 -0.74 -9.29 -1.35
C ALA A 119 -1.56 -9.83 -0.17
N LEU A 120 -2.40 -8.98 0.43
CA LEU A 120 -3.30 -9.35 1.52
C LEU A 120 -4.31 -10.41 1.07
N ALA A 121 -4.94 -10.21 -0.10
CA ALA A 121 -5.85 -11.17 -0.70
C ALA A 121 -5.15 -12.51 -1.00
N THR A 122 -3.95 -12.48 -1.59
CA THR A 122 -3.17 -13.67 -1.92
C THR A 122 -2.80 -14.45 -0.66
N ALA A 123 -2.24 -13.79 0.35
CA ALA A 123 -1.84 -14.41 1.60
C ALA A 123 -3.05 -15.00 2.36
N SER A 124 -4.20 -14.31 2.34
CA SER A 124 -5.41 -14.84 2.98
C SER A 124 -5.86 -16.16 2.37
N LYS A 125 -5.80 -16.30 1.04
CA LYS A 125 -6.16 -17.57 0.35
C LYS A 125 -5.21 -18.71 0.67
N PHE A 126 -3.93 -18.44 0.83
CA PHE A 126 -2.97 -19.44 1.29
C PHE A 126 -3.26 -19.92 2.73
N ILE A 127 -3.67 -19.01 3.62
CA ILE A 127 -4.07 -19.37 5.00
C ILE A 127 -5.40 -20.13 4.98
N GLU A 128 -6.41 -19.64 4.26
CA GLU A 128 -7.72 -20.28 4.16
C GLU A 128 -7.65 -21.71 3.58
N SER A 129 -6.71 -21.96 2.64
CA SER A 129 -6.45 -23.29 2.10
C SER A 129 -5.77 -24.26 3.09
N GLY A 130 -5.27 -23.74 4.20
CA GLY A 130 -4.51 -24.51 5.19
C GLY A 130 -3.04 -24.78 4.82
N GLN A 131 -2.56 -24.22 3.69
CA GLN A 131 -1.17 -24.42 3.26
C GLN A 131 -0.16 -23.70 4.17
N TYR A 132 -0.51 -22.51 4.65
CA TYR A 132 0.26 -21.71 5.61
C TYR A 132 -0.62 -21.30 6.79
N ARG A 133 0.02 -20.95 7.91
CA ARG A 133 -0.68 -20.60 9.16
C ARG A 133 -0.40 -19.20 9.65
N CYS A 134 0.75 -18.64 9.28
CA CYS A 134 1.18 -17.32 9.71
C CYS A 134 1.91 -16.59 8.57
N ALA A 135 1.30 -15.55 8.03
CA ALA A 135 1.87 -14.77 6.94
C ALA A 135 2.27 -13.37 7.40
N LEU A 136 3.45 -12.94 6.95
CA LEU A 136 3.87 -11.53 6.98
C LEU A 136 3.56 -10.92 5.61
N VAL A 137 2.69 -9.92 5.58
CA VAL A 137 2.31 -9.18 4.36
C VAL A 137 2.80 -7.76 4.47
N VAL A 138 3.62 -7.33 3.53
CA VAL A 138 4.28 -6.02 3.55
C VAL A 138 3.99 -5.26 2.27
N GLY A 139 3.70 -3.97 2.38
CA GLY A 139 3.80 -3.01 1.29
C GLY A 139 5.00 -2.10 1.56
N ALA A 140 5.98 -2.06 0.67
CA ALA A 140 7.19 -1.27 0.86
C ALA A 140 7.67 -0.65 -0.45
N GLU A 141 8.00 0.65 -0.42
CA GLU A 141 8.37 1.38 -1.64
C GLU A 141 9.40 2.47 -1.39
N ILE A 142 10.30 2.65 -2.35
CA ILE A 142 11.20 3.80 -2.47
C ILE A 142 10.95 4.47 -3.82
N PHE A 143 9.80 5.11 -3.97
CA PHE A 143 9.39 5.78 -5.20
C PHE A 143 10.26 6.99 -5.54
N SER A 144 10.87 7.61 -4.54
CA SER A 144 11.79 8.75 -4.73
C SER A 144 12.92 8.45 -5.73
N ARG A 145 13.30 7.17 -5.91
CA ARG A 145 14.38 6.74 -6.82
C ARG A 145 13.97 6.61 -8.28
N ILE A 146 12.67 6.58 -8.55
CA ILE A 146 12.13 6.47 -9.91
C ILE A 146 11.40 7.75 -10.36
N LEU A 147 11.55 8.85 -9.60
CA LEU A 147 11.00 10.17 -9.95
C LEU A 147 12.01 10.99 -10.77
N ASP A 148 11.51 11.67 -11.79
CA ASP A 148 12.20 12.83 -12.33
C ASP A 148 11.92 14.04 -11.44
N TRP A 149 12.90 14.45 -10.65
CA TRP A 149 12.78 15.58 -9.73
C TRP A 149 12.61 16.94 -10.42
N LYS A 150 12.65 16.96 -11.78
CA LYS A 150 12.31 18.14 -12.60
C LYS A 150 10.89 18.11 -13.12
N ASP A 151 10.20 16.98 -12.99
CA ASP A 151 8.78 16.87 -13.35
C ASP A 151 7.88 17.21 -12.16
N ARG A 152 7.38 18.46 -12.12
CA ARG A 152 6.42 18.92 -11.11
C ARG A 152 5.14 18.09 -11.04
N GLY A 153 4.78 17.41 -12.14
CA GLY A 153 3.55 16.60 -12.21
C GLY A 153 3.60 15.37 -11.32
N THR A 154 4.80 14.86 -11.03
CA THR A 154 5.02 13.61 -10.30
C THR A 154 5.83 13.79 -9.02
N CYS A 155 6.92 14.54 -9.01
CA CYS A 155 7.84 14.64 -7.87
C CYS A 155 7.20 15.21 -6.60
N VAL A 156 6.12 15.99 -6.73
CA VAL A 156 5.39 16.58 -5.59
C VAL A 156 4.44 15.60 -4.90
N LEU A 157 4.21 14.42 -5.47
CA LEU A 157 3.21 13.45 -4.98
C LEU A 157 3.81 12.38 -4.09
N PHE A 158 4.88 11.74 -4.55
CA PHE A 158 5.34 10.48 -4.02
C PHE A 158 6.31 10.62 -2.86
N GLY A 159 6.27 9.64 -1.97
CA GLY A 159 7.19 9.43 -0.88
C GLY A 159 7.51 7.96 -0.68
N ASP A 160 8.37 7.68 0.28
CA ASP A 160 8.89 6.36 0.60
C ASP A 160 8.37 5.89 1.95
N GLY A 161 8.26 4.58 2.12
CA GLY A 161 7.83 3.99 3.38
C GLY A 161 7.49 2.52 3.27
N ALA A 162 7.19 1.91 4.39
CA ALA A 162 6.71 0.54 4.49
C ALA A 162 5.62 0.38 5.55
N GLY A 163 4.67 -0.48 5.27
CA GLY A 163 3.69 -0.95 6.25
C GLY A 163 3.56 -2.46 6.17
N ALA A 164 3.32 -3.10 7.30
CA ALA A 164 3.28 -4.55 7.43
C ALA A 164 2.10 -5.00 8.29
N VAL A 165 1.57 -6.17 7.99
CA VAL A 165 0.61 -6.86 8.83
C VAL A 165 1.01 -8.32 9.02
N ILE A 166 0.67 -8.88 10.19
CA ILE A 166 0.70 -10.33 10.44
C ILE A 166 -0.72 -10.86 10.24
N LEU A 167 -0.83 -11.86 9.37
CA LEU A 167 -2.03 -12.69 9.21
C LEU A 167 -1.83 -14.03 9.89
N GLN A 168 -2.78 -14.46 10.70
CA GLN A 168 -2.78 -15.79 11.31
C GLN A 168 -4.06 -16.54 10.97
N ALA A 169 -3.93 -17.87 10.89
CA ALA A 169 -5.08 -18.76 10.78
C ALA A 169 -5.98 -18.62 12.02
N SER A 170 -7.29 -18.50 11.80
CA SER A 170 -8.29 -18.24 12.84
C SER A 170 -9.59 -18.97 12.56
N ASP A 171 -10.34 -19.30 13.62
CA ASP A 171 -11.69 -19.85 13.52
C ASP A 171 -12.76 -18.74 13.39
N THR A 172 -12.36 -17.48 13.59
CA THR A 172 -13.22 -16.30 13.43
C THR A 172 -12.80 -15.48 12.20
N ALA A 173 -13.81 -14.93 11.50
CA ALA A 173 -13.57 -14.14 10.29
C ALA A 173 -12.70 -12.91 10.60
N GLY A 174 -11.67 -12.72 9.76
CA GLY A 174 -10.82 -11.55 9.70
C GLY A 174 -10.90 -10.95 8.29
N VAL A 175 -10.20 -11.50 7.30
CA VAL A 175 -10.43 -11.16 5.89
C VAL A 175 -11.76 -11.79 5.48
N MET A 176 -12.77 -10.96 5.23
CA MET A 176 -14.13 -11.40 4.92
C MET A 176 -14.29 -11.69 3.42
N SER A 177 -13.81 -10.79 2.57
CA SER A 177 -13.77 -10.97 1.12
C SER A 177 -12.66 -10.15 0.48
N SER A 178 -12.28 -10.54 -0.73
CA SER A 178 -11.30 -9.82 -1.55
C SER A 178 -11.72 -9.84 -3.01
N HIS A 179 -11.64 -8.68 -3.66
CA HIS A 179 -12.04 -8.44 -5.04
C HIS A 179 -10.90 -7.77 -5.78
N LEU A 180 -10.39 -8.41 -6.82
CA LEU A 180 -9.19 -7.96 -7.53
C LEU A 180 -9.48 -7.87 -9.02
N HIS A 181 -9.10 -6.77 -9.65
CA HIS A 181 -9.35 -6.48 -11.06
C HIS A 181 -8.14 -5.82 -11.73
N ALA A 182 -8.00 -6.04 -13.03
CA ALA A 182 -6.99 -5.39 -13.85
C ALA A 182 -7.52 -5.13 -15.27
N ASP A 183 -7.03 -4.05 -15.90
CA ASP A 183 -7.21 -3.78 -17.32
C ASP A 183 -5.91 -3.24 -17.92
N GLY A 184 -5.21 -4.06 -18.69
CA GLY A 184 -3.95 -3.75 -19.35
C GLY A 184 -4.06 -2.71 -20.47
N ASN A 185 -5.28 -2.33 -20.91
CA ASN A 185 -5.44 -1.28 -21.92
C ASN A 185 -5.07 0.12 -21.41
N TYR A 186 -4.89 0.30 -20.09
CA TYR A 186 -4.54 1.57 -19.47
C TYR A 186 -3.05 1.69 -19.08
N VAL A 187 -2.16 0.85 -19.63
CA VAL A 187 -0.73 0.84 -19.28
C VAL A 187 -0.05 2.20 -19.47
N ASP A 188 -0.48 2.99 -20.45
CA ASP A 188 0.18 4.25 -20.82
C ASP A 188 -0.14 5.41 -19.84
N ILE A 189 -1.23 5.33 -19.05
CA ILE A 189 -1.63 6.44 -18.17
C ILE A 189 -0.82 6.52 -16.87
N LEU A 190 -0.18 5.41 -16.45
CA LEU A 190 0.68 5.35 -15.27
C LEU A 190 1.68 4.20 -15.40
N SER A 191 2.94 4.52 -15.67
CA SER A 191 3.98 3.52 -15.90
C SER A 191 5.38 4.03 -15.60
N THR A 192 6.32 3.10 -15.40
CA THR A 192 7.77 3.35 -15.44
C THR A 192 8.34 2.44 -16.51
N PRO A 193 8.47 2.93 -17.78
CA PRO A 193 8.76 2.07 -18.92
C PRO A 193 10.22 1.63 -19.05
N GLY A 194 11.08 1.96 -18.08
CA GLY A 194 12.47 1.54 -18.04
C GLY A 194 12.64 0.05 -17.75
N SER A 195 13.59 -0.59 -18.41
CA SER A 195 13.99 -1.97 -18.12
C SER A 195 15.51 -2.12 -18.23
N VAL A 196 16.07 -3.17 -17.61
CA VAL A 196 17.50 -3.47 -17.71
C VAL A 196 17.74 -4.41 -18.90
N ARG A 197 18.62 -4.01 -19.82
CA ARG A 197 19.07 -4.82 -20.97
C ARG A 197 20.57 -4.64 -21.16
N ASN A 198 21.31 -5.75 -21.33
CA ASN A 198 22.76 -5.74 -21.58
C ASN A 198 23.54 -4.91 -20.53
N GLY A 199 23.14 -4.97 -19.25
CA GLY A 199 23.81 -4.25 -18.17
C GLY A 199 23.53 -2.73 -18.11
N ALA A 200 22.61 -2.22 -18.91
CA ALA A 200 22.22 -0.82 -18.92
C ALA A 200 20.71 -0.64 -18.84
N VAL A 201 20.26 0.53 -18.39
CA VAL A 201 18.85 0.91 -18.42
C VAL A 201 18.44 1.23 -19.87
N PHE A 202 17.43 0.53 -20.34
CA PHE A 202 16.80 0.74 -21.64
C PHE A 202 15.41 1.31 -21.47
N GLY A 203 15.06 2.33 -22.26
CA GLY A 203 13.80 3.05 -22.15
C GLY A 203 13.86 4.22 -21.16
N HIS A 204 12.72 4.74 -20.78
CA HIS A 204 12.63 5.90 -19.88
C HIS A 204 12.64 5.42 -18.41
N PRO A 205 13.64 5.82 -17.59
CA PRO A 205 13.82 5.25 -16.25
C PRO A 205 12.85 5.81 -15.22
N PHE A 206 12.18 6.92 -15.53
CA PHE A 206 11.32 7.61 -14.56
C PHE A 206 9.84 7.32 -14.77
N LEU A 207 9.10 7.47 -13.69
CA LEU A 207 7.65 7.37 -13.66
C LEU A 207 7.02 8.41 -14.60
N LYS A 208 5.99 7.96 -15.35
CA LYS A 208 5.12 8.80 -16.18
C LYS A 208 3.69 8.66 -15.73
N MET A 209 2.96 9.78 -15.67
CA MET A 209 1.58 9.78 -15.20
C MET A 209 0.73 10.81 -15.94
N GLU A 210 -0.41 10.35 -16.46
CA GLU A 210 -1.48 11.22 -16.96
C GLU A 210 -2.52 11.47 -15.85
N GLY A 211 -2.24 12.42 -14.96
CA GLY A 211 -2.98 12.61 -13.72
C GLY A 211 -4.51 12.75 -13.87
N ASN A 212 -5.01 13.39 -14.95
CA ASN A 212 -6.45 13.52 -15.20
C ASN A 212 -7.11 12.18 -15.55
N SER A 213 -6.45 11.36 -16.38
CA SER A 213 -6.93 10.03 -16.77
C SER A 213 -6.92 9.09 -15.57
N VAL A 214 -5.83 9.09 -14.80
CA VAL A 214 -5.72 8.34 -13.54
C VAL A 214 -6.83 8.72 -12.56
N PHE A 215 -7.08 10.02 -12.35
CA PHE A 215 -8.13 10.49 -11.44
C PHE A 215 -9.52 9.98 -11.83
N LYS A 216 -9.91 10.16 -13.09
CA LYS A 216 -11.23 9.75 -13.59
C LYS A 216 -11.46 8.25 -13.45
N LEU A 217 -10.46 7.44 -13.82
CA LEU A 217 -10.55 6.00 -13.75
C LEU A 217 -10.55 5.52 -12.29
N ALA A 218 -9.64 6.05 -11.46
CA ALA A 218 -9.55 5.68 -10.04
C ALA A 218 -10.88 5.87 -9.30
N VAL A 219 -11.50 7.05 -9.42
CA VAL A 219 -12.77 7.35 -8.72
C VAL A 219 -13.92 6.44 -9.20
N LYS A 220 -13.89 6.01 -10.46
CA LYS A 220 -14.89 5.08 -11.01
C LYS A 220 -14.69 3.67 -10.44
N VAL A 221 -13.50 3.11 -10.60
CA VAL A 221 -13.23 1.70 -10.24
C VAL A 221 -13.23 1.46 -8.73
N LEU A 222 -12.84 2.45 -7.91
CA LEU A 222 -12.93 2.35 -6.46
C LEU A 222 -14.38 2.29 -5.98
N GLU A 223 -15.29 3.10 -6.56
CA GLU A 223 -16.72 2.99 -6.24
C GLU A 223 -17.26 1.59 -6.60
N GLU A 224 -16.93 1.09 -7.80
CA GLU A 224 -17.42 -0.21 -8.29
C GLU A 224 -16.94 -1.35 -7.39
N VAL A 225 -15.65 -1.41 -7.05
CA VAL A 225 -15.08 -2.50 -6.26
C VAL A 225 -15.48 -2.44 -4.78
N GLY A 226 -15.70 -1.24 -4.23
CA GLY A 226 -16.22 -1.08 -2.87
C GLY A 226 -17.64 -1.60 -2.74
N ARG A 227 -18.52 -1.29 -3.71
CA ARG A 227 -19.88 -1.87 -3.76
C ARG A 227 -19.85 -3.38 -3.95
N GLU A 228 -18.94 -3.91 -4.78
CA GLU A 228 -18.75 -5.35 -4.96
C GLU A 228 -18.39 -6.03 -3.64
N ALA A 229 -17.44 -5.45 -2.87
CA ALA A 229 -17.03 -5.98 -1.57
C ALA A 229 -18.18 -5.99 -0.55
N LEU A 230 -18.99 -4.93 -0.50
CA LEU A 230 -20.16 -4.86 0.38
C LEU A 230 -21.22 -5.90 -0.01
N ASN A 231 -21.57 -5.97 -1.29
CA ASN A 231 -22.56 -6.92 -1.80
C ASN A 231 -22.16 -8.38 -1.55
N ALA A 232 -20.88 -8.73 -1.70
CA ALA A 232 -20.39 -10.09 -1.45
C ALA A 232 -20.49 -10.53 0.02
N ASN A 233 -20.69 -9.57 0.93
CA ASN A 233 -20.83 -9.82 2.37
C ASN A 233 -22.24 -9.51 2.91
N ASP A 234 -23.22 -9.24 2.02
CA ASP A 234 -24.58 -8.81 2.41
C ASP A 234 -24.55 -7.60 3.37
N MET A 235 -23.57 -6.70 3.19
CA MET A 235 -23.39 -5.53 4.04
C MET A 235 -23.81 -4.24 3.34
N THR A 236 -24.30 -3.30 4.15
CA THR A 236 -24.53 -1.91 3.73
C THR A 236 -23.34 -1.03 4.12
N ILE A 237 -23.27 0.16 3.52
CA ILE A 237 -22.15 1.08 3.76
C ILE A 237 -22.10 1.61 5.20
N GLU A 238 -23.23 1.69 5.88
CA GLU A 238 -23.35 2.15 7.28
C GLU A 238 -22.64 1.19 8.25
N GLN A 239 -22.54 -0.10 7.88
CA GLN A 239 -21.87 -1.15 8.66
C GLN A 239 -20.35 -1.13 8.54
N VAL A 240 -19.81 -0.30 7.63
CA VAL A 240 -18.37 -0.04 7.56
C VAL A 240 -18.01 0.99 8.63
N ASP A 241 -17.11 0.61 9.53
CA ASP A 241 -16.63 1.51 10.59
C ASP A 241 -15.57 2.48 10.04
N TRP A 242 -14.64 1.96 9.22
CA TRP A 242 -13.53 2.72 8.67
C TRP A 242 -13.27 2.40 7.20
N PHE A 243 -12.85 3.43 6.48
CA PHE A 243 -12.46 3.34 5.08
C PHE A 243 -11.01 3.79 4.90
N ILE A 244 -10.19 2.93 4.30
CA ILE A 244 -8.80 3.20 3.97
C ILE A 244 -8.60 2.97 2.48
N ALA A 245 -8.72 4.03 1.68
CA ALA A 245 -8.30 4.00 0.29
C ALA A 245 -6.78 4.19 0.18
N HIS A 246 -6.20 3.72 -0.93
CA HIS A 246 -4.87 4.11 -1.33
C HIS A 246 -4.68 5.63 -1.21
N GLN A 247 -3.64 6.06 -0.54
CA GLN A 247 -3.34 7.45 -0.22
C GLN A 247 -2.69 8.17 -1.43
N ALA A 248 -3.38 8.19 -2.57
CA ALA A 248 -2.89 8.82 -3.80
C ALA A 248 -2.87 10.34 -3.71
N ASN A 249 -4.02 10.91 -3.38
CA ASN A 249 -4.24 12.31 -3.03
C ASN A 249 -5.61 12.48 -2.36
N MET A 250 -5.78 13.56 -1.63
CA MET A 250 -7.01 13.86 -0.87
C MET A 250 -8.28 13.88 -1.74
N ARG A 251 -8.17 14.36 -2.98
CA ARG A 251 -9.32 14.50 -3.88
C ARG A 251 -9.86 13.13 -4.32
N ILE A 252 -8.99 12.15 -4.61
CA ILE A 252 -9.39 10.78 -4.94
C ILE A 252 -10.05 10.14 -3.72
N ILE A 253 -9.39 10.21 -2.55
CA ILE A 253 -9.88 9.61 -1.29
C ILE A 253 -11.29 10.12 -0.97
N HIS A 254 -11.48 11.44 -0.94
CA HIS A 254 -12.77 12.03 -0.62
C HIS A 254 -13.83 11.77 -1.70
N SER A 255 -13.44 11.73 -2.99
CA SER A 255 -14.38 11.44 -4.07
C SER A 255 -14.90 10.00 -4.01
N SER A 256 -14.02 9.04 -3.73
CA SER A 256 -14.38 7.63 -3.56
C SER A 256 -15.30 7.43 -2.36
N ALA A 257 -14.96 8.00 -1.20
CA ALA A 257 -15.80 7.93 -0.01
C ALA A 257 -17.21 8.50 -0.25
N ARG A 258 -17.30 9.69 -0.87
CA ARG A 258 -18.61 10.32 -1.19
C ARG A 258 -19.44 9.50 -2.15
N LYS A 259 -18.84 8.88 -3.17
CA LYS A 259 -19.55 8.02 -4.13
C LYS A 259 -20.07 6.73 -3.51
N LEU A 260 -19.33 6.19 -2.54
CA LEU A 260 -19.80 5.06 -1.73
C LEU A 260 -20.89 5.45 -0.73
N GLY A 261 -21.04 6.75 -0.43
CA GLY A 261 -21.96 7.23 0.61
C GLY A 261 -21.35 7.24 2.02
N LEU A 262 -20.01 7.12 2.13
CA LEU A 262 -19.33 7.17 3.42
C LEU A 262 -19.15 8.61 3.92
N PRO A 263 -19.48 8.88 5.18
CA PRO A 263 -19.14 10.14 5.82
C PRO A 263 -17.62 10.28 5.99
N LEU A 264 -17.10 11.51 5.79
CA LEU A 264 -15.64 11.74 5.76
C LEU A 264 -14.95 11.50 7.10
N GLU A 265 -15.67 11.54 8.21
CA GLU A 265 -15.18 11.19 9.54
C GLU A 265 -14.81 9.71 9.72
N LYS A 266 -15.33 8.82 8.86
CA LYS A 266 -14.96 7.41 8.79
C LYS A 266 -13.77 7.14 7.83
N VAL A 267 -13.21 8.17 7.21
CA VAL A 267 -12.11 8.04 6.25
C VAL A 267 -10.77 8.26 6.94
N ILE A 268 -9.91 7.26 6.88
CA ILE A 268 -8.53 7.40 7.37
C ILE A 268 -7.69 8.11 6.30
N VAL A 269 -7.04 9.18 6.72
CA VAL A 269 -6.20 10.02 5.86
C VAL A 269 -4.82 10.16 6.48
N THR A 270 -3.79 9.87 5.70
CA THR A 270 -2.38 10.05 6.05
C THR A 270 -1.57 10.70 4.92
N VAL A 271 -2.19 10.86 3.75
CA VAL A 271 -1.55 11.42 2.55
C VAL A 271 -0.99 12.83 2.77
N ASP A 272 -1.57 13.60 3.67
CA ASP A 272 -1.14 14.95 4.02
C ASP A 272 0.30 14.98 4.57
N ARG A 273 0.71 13.98 5.31
CA ARG A 273 2.02 13.88 5.98
C ARG A 273 2.95 12.80 5.43
N HIS A 274 2.41 11.77 4.78
CA HIS A 274 3.21 10.69 4.20
C HIS A 274 3.46 10.85 2.70
N GLY A 275 2.63 11.65 2.00
CA GLY A 275 2.57 11.66 0.54
C GLY A 275 1.97 10.34 0.01
N ASN A 276 2.15 10.13 -1.29
CA ASN A 276 1.78 8.87 -1.94
C ASN A 276 2.94 7.87 -1.83
N THR A 277 2.82 6.89 -0.95
CA THR A 277 3.81 5.82 -0.73
C THR A 277 3.45 4.53 -1.48
N SER A 278 2.68 4.61 -2.56
CA SER A 278 2.29 3.47 -3.42
C SER A 278 1.74 2.28 -2.62
N ALA A 279 2.32 1.06 -2.74
CA ALA A 279 1.87 -0.14 -2.03
C ALA A 279 1.93 -0.02 -0.50
N ALA A 280 2.80 0.83 0.04
CA ALA A 280 2.92 1.03 1.48
C ALA A 280 1.78 1.88 2.07
N SER A 281 1.02 2.62 1.26
CA SER A 281 0.12 3.66 1.73
C SER A 281 -1.05 3.14 2.59
N ILE A 282 -1.65 2.02 2.20
CA ILE A 282 -2.76 1.40 2.93
C ILE A 282 -2.29 0.84 4.27
N PRO A 283 -1.24 -0.02 4.34
CA PRO A 283 -0.80 -0.56 5.61
C PRO A 283 -0.19 0.48 6.56
N LEU A 284 0.41 1.56 6.04
CA LEU A 284 0.82 2.73 6.83
C LEU A 284 -0.39 3.41 7.49
N ALA A 285 -1.45 3.66 6.72
CA ALA A 285 -2.67 4.28 7.21
C ALA A 285 -3.42 3.37 8.20
N LEU A 286 -3.38 2.05 7.98
CA LEU A 286 -3.96 1.06 8.88
C LEU A 286 -3.23 1.04 10.23
N ASP A 287 -1.90 0.95 10.23
CA ASP A 287 -1.10 0.94 11.46
C ASP A 287 -1.28 2.25 12.24
N ASP A 288 -1.29 3.38 11.56
CA ASP A 288 -1.52 4.70 12.16
C ASP A 288 -2.87 4.75 12.92
N ALA A 289 -3.94 4.30 12.27
CA ALA A 289 -5.28 4.32 12.85
C ALA A 289 -5.50 3.26 13.94
N VAL A 290 -4.77 2.14 13.90
CA VAL A 290 -4.74 1.15 14.99
C VAL A 290 -3.98 1.69 16.19
N ARG A 291 -2.83 2.34 15.96
CA ARG A 291 -1.97 2.90 17.03
C ARG A 291 -2.61 4.05 17.78
N ASP A 292 -3.34 4.92 17.10
CA ASP A 292 -4.02 6.05 17.75
C ASP A 292 -5.40 5.69 18.32
N GLY A 293 -5.81 4.42 18.19
CA GLY A 293 -7.02 3.87 18.78
C GLY A 293 -8.32 4.16 18.03
N ARG A 294 -8.25 4.74 16.80
CA ARG A 294 -9.43 4.89 15.95
C ARG A 294 -9.99 3.52 15.56
N ILE A 295 -9.15 2.64 15.04
CA ILE A 295 -9.54 1.28 14.67
C ILE A 295 -9.42 0.36 15.88
N GLN A 296 -10.53 -0.32 16.22
CA GLN A 296 -10.68 -1.17 17.39
C GLN A 296 -11.01 -2.61 16.99
N PRO A 297 -10.67 -3.63 17.83
CA PRO A 297 -11.07 -5.00 17.59
C PRO A 297 -12.57 -5.15 17.34
N GLY A 298 -12.93 -5.95 16.35
CA GLY A 298 -14.30 -6.24 15.95
C GLY A 298 -14.89 -5.31 14.91
N GLN A 299 -14.24 -4.18 14.60
CA GLN A 299 -14.70 -3.22 13.60
C GLN A 299 -14.43 -3.67 12.17
N HIS A 300 -15.28 -3.24 11.23
CA HIS A 300 -15.17 -3.50 9.81
C HIS A 300 -14.40 -2.37 9.13
N VAL A 301 -13.35 -2.73 8.41
CA VAL A 301 -12.51 -1.81 7.65
C VAL A 301 -12.55 -2.20 6.18
N LEU A 302 -12.96 -1.26 5.33
CA LEU A 302 -12.89 -1.42 3.87
C LEU A 302 -11.55 -0.84 3.39
N LEU A 303 -10.70 -1.71 2.84
CA LEU A 303 -9.40 -1.36 2.23
C LEU A 303 -9.55 -1.33 0.72
N GLU A 304 -9.18 -0.23 0.06
CA GLU A 304 -9.27 -0.10 -1.40
C GLU A 304 -7.97 0.38 -2.01
N GLY A 305 -7.53 -0.31 -3.06
CA GLY A 305 -6.34 0.04 -3.83
C GLY A 305 -6.65 0.31 -5.30
N VAL A 306 -5.89 1.22 -5.89
CA VAL A 306 -5.87 1.49 -7.32
C VAL A 306 -4.45 1.88 -7.74
N GLY A 307 -3.96 1.35 -8.86
CA GLY A 307 -2.57 1.54 -9.28
C GLY A 307 -2.32 1.31 -10.76
N GLY A 308 -1.08 1.58 -11.15
CA GLY A 308 -0.63 1.32 -12.52
C GLY A 308 -0.88 -0.13 -12.94
N GLY A 309 -1.13 -0.31 -14.23
CA GLY A 309 -1.44 -1.60 -14.80
C GLY A 309 -2.54 -1.54 -15.88
N PHE A 310 -3.75 -1.03 -15.70
CA PHE A 310 -4.30 -0.53 -14.45
C PHE A 310 -4.80 -1.66 -13.56
N THR A 311 -4.56 -1.58 -12.26
CA THR A 311 -5.04 -2.56 -11.29
C THR A 311 -5.90 -1.88 -10.23
N TRP A 312 -6.92 -2.58 -9.71
CA TRP A 312 -7.69 -2.10 -8.57
C TRP A 312 -8.23 -3.29 -7.77
N GLY A 313 -8.62 -3.03 -6.56
CA GLY A 313 -9.18 -4.05 -5.69
C GLY A 313 -9.65 -3.52 -4.36
N ALA A 314 -10.47 -4.32 -3.69
CA ALA A 314 -10.94 -4.09 -2.34
C ALA A 314 -10.79 -5.34 -1.48
N VAL A 315 -10.52 -5.15 -0.20
CA VAL A 315 -10.58 -6.19 0.82
C VAL A 315 -11.41 -5.65 1.99
N LEU A 316 -12.45 -6.39 2.35
CA LEU A 316 -13.21 -6.12 3.56
C LEU A 316 -12.65 -6.97 4.70
N VAL A 317 -12.22 -6.31 5.76
CA VAL A 317 -11.63 -6.97 6.93
C VAL A 317 -12.41 -6.66 8.20
N ARG A 318 -12.46 -7.61 9.12
CA ARG A 318 -12.84 -7.42 10.51
C ARG A 318 -11.59 -7.53 11.39
N ILE A 319 -11.30 -6.48 12.14
CA ILE A 319 -10.09 -6.40 12.97
C ILE A 319 -10.22 -7.25 14.24
#